data_2dbd5285bc60c62db41746d1d0c027fd
#
_entry.id   2dbd5285bc60c62db41746d1d0c027fd
#
_cell.length_a   1.000
_cell.length_b   1.000
_cell.length_c   1.000
_cell.angle_alpha   90.00
_cell.angle_beta   90.00
_cell.angle_gamma   90.00
#
_symmetry.space_group_name_H-M   'P 1'
#
loop_
_entity.id
_entity.type
_entity.pdbx_description
1 polymer ?
#
loop_
_entity_poly.entity_id
_entity_poly.type
_entity_poly.pdbx_seq_one_letter_code
_entity_poly.pdbx_strand_id
1 'polypeptide(L)'
;MTGQVTSDRVRGTTLRWTFTEGPQQGKTYEHTFHEDGTVEYRAVEYAPTAAPSGQQARGVRAEGERERPKYAAYDVSEDVVLVSYLADSGFTLTVALNFADHQLASIASNNEQWFPARGTFAAT
;
A
#
# COMPACT_ATOMS: atom_id res chain seq x y z
N MET A 1 -1.17 11.48 -18.97
CA MET A 1 -1.79 11.32 -18.41
C MET A 1 -1.45 10.96 -17.27
N THR A 2 -1.41 11.02 -16.74
CA THR A 2 -0.90 10.78 -15.71
C THR A 2 -1.70 10.59 -14.69
N GLY A 3 -1.47 9.90 -13.81
CA GLY A 3 -2.16 9.69 -12.69
C GLY A 3 -3.50 9.45 -12.82
N GLN A 4 -3.92 8.69 -13.66
CA GLN A 4 -5.19 8.51 -13.76
C GLN A 4 -5.73 7.66 -12.72
N VAL A 5 -6.65 8.00 -11.96
CA VAL A 5 -7.30 7.19 -10.97
C VAL A 5 -8.66 6.92 -11.53
N THR A 6 -8.91 5.71 -11.94
CA THR A 6 -10.15 5.40 -12.54
C THR A 6 -11.06 4.62 -11.64
N SER A 7 -10.66 4.27 -10.44
CA SER A 7 -11.51 3.54 -9.53
C SER A 7 -11.91 4.38 -8.37
N ASP A 8 -13.20 4.44 -8.06
CA ASP A 8 -13.64 5.18 -6.91
C ASP A 8 -13.63 4.32 -5.67
N ARG A 9 -13.37 3.02 -5.78
CA ARG A 9 -13.34 2.21 -4.61
C ARG A 9 -12.25 2.60 -3.68
N VAL A 10 -11.12 3.06 -4.16
CA VAL A 10 -10.03 3.42 -3.27
C VAL A 10 -9.89 4.91 -3.09
N ARG A 11 -10.37 5.71 -4.00
CA ARG A 11 -10.15 7.14 -3.89
C ARG A 11 -10.77 7.67 -2.63
N GLY A 12 -10.04 8.39 -1.84
CA GLY A 12 -10.53 8.97 -0.60
C GLY A 12 -10.66 7.99 0.54
N THR A 13 -10.06 6.81 0.46
CA THR A 13 -10.18 5.83 1.51
C THR A 13 -8.85 5.53 2.17
N THR A 14 -8.91 4.95 3.34
CA THR A 14 -7.73 4.48 4.03
C THR A 14 -7.89 3.00 4.27
N LEU A 15 -6.91 2.23 3.84
CA LEU A 15 -6.97 0.78 3.97
C LEU A 15 -5.76 0.28 4.73
N ARG A 16 -5.92 -0.75 5.52
CA ARG A 16 -4.82 -1.38 6.19
C ARG A 16 -4.54 -2.71 5.54
N TRP A 17 -3.33 -2.92 5.12
CA TRP A 17 -2.91 -4.12 4.44
C TRP A 17 -2.00 -4.91 5.35
N THR A 18 -2.31 -6.17 5.61
CA THR A 18 -1.46 -7.02 6.43
C THR A 18 -0.95 -8.13 5.55
N PHE A 19 0.35 -8.25 5.44
CA PHE A 19 0.93 -9.25 4.56
C PHE A 19 1.02 -10.58 5.26
N THR A 20 0.56 -11.62 4.62
CA THR A 20 0.57 -12.95 5.19
C THR A 20 1.61 -13.83 4.54
N GLU A 21 2.18 -13.41 3.40
CA GLU A 21 3.22 -14.15 2.75
C GLU A 21 4.17 -13.15 2.11
N GLY A 22 5.39 -13.53 1.91
CA GLY A 22 6.35 -12.70 1.21
C GLY A 22 7.31 -12.03 2.16
N PRO A 23 8.15 -11.17 1.66
CA PRO A 23 9.19 -10.56 2.48
C PRO A 23 8.67 -9.70 3.60
N GLN A 24 7.44 -9.23 3.50
CA GLN A 24 6.90 -8.38 4.52
C GLN A 24 5.91 -9.14 5.41
N GLN A 25 5.98 -10.46 5.41
CA GLN A 25 5.03 -11.23 6.17
C GLN A 25 4.91 -10.75 7.59
N GLY A 26 3.73 -10.59 8.08
CA GLY A 26 3.48 -10.14 9.45
C GLY A 26 3.40 -8.64 9.61
N LYS A 27 3.70 -7.88 8.59
CA LYS A 27 3.66 -6.45 8.74
C LYS A 27 2.39 -5.87 8.21
N THR A 28 1.96 -4.77 8.79
CA THR A 28 0.76 -4.08 8.40
C THR A 28 1.12 -2.67 7.99
N TYR A 29 0.57 -2.24 6.88
CA TYR A 29 0.79 -0.89 6.41
C TYR A 29 -0.56 -0.23 6.18
N GLU A 30 -0.64 1.03 6.51
CA GLU A 30 -1.85 1.77 6.29
C GLU A 30 -1.65 2.62 5.07
N HIS A 31 -2.57 2.58 4.13
CA HIS A 31 -2.47 3.34 2.90
C HIS A 31 -3.65 4.28 2.80
N THR A 32 -3.40 5.56 2.66
CA THR A 32 -4.44 6.54 2.47
C THR A 32 -4.38 7.00 1.03
N PHE A 33 -5.44 6.75 0.28
CA PHE A 33 -5.49 7.11 -1.12
C PHE A 33 -6.24 8.42 -1.23
N HIS A 34 -5.50 9.49 -1.47
CA HIS A 34 -6.09 10.82 -1.47
C HIS A 34 -6.84 11.10 -2.76
N GLU A 35 -7.77 11.98 -2.68
CA GLU A 35 -8.54 12.28 -3.86
C GLU A 35 -7.75 12.96 -4.94
N ASP A 36 -6.64 13.53 -4.62
CA ASP A 36 -5.82 14.20 -5.60
C ASP A 36 -4.92 13.23 -6.38
N GLY A 37 -5.07 11.93 -6.16
CA GLY A 37 -4.28 10.97 -6.90
C GLY A 37 -2.96 10.59 -6.27
N THR A 38 -2.73 10.99 -5.03
CA THR A 38 -1.50 10.61 -4.34
C THR A 38 -1.82 9.61 -3.25
N VAL A 39 -0.85 8.83 -2.82
CA VAL A 39 -1.05 7.87 -1.75
C VAL A 39 -0.01 8.10 -0.68
N GLU A 40 -0.44 7.92 0.55
CA GLU A 40 0.44 8.07 1.66
C GLU A 40 0.44 6.74 2.37
N TYR A 41 1.57 6.19 2.74
CA TYR A 41 1.59 4.92 3.42
C TYR A 41 2.56 4.91 4.56
N ARG A 42 2.30 4.12 5.56
CA ARG A 42 3.17 4.03 6.71
C ARG A 42 3.01 2.71 7.38
N ALA A 43 4.01 2.25 8.07
CA ALA A 43 3.93 1.00 8.81
C ALA A 43 3.12 1.22 10.06
N VAL A 44 2.28 0.28 10.38
CA VAL A 44 1.47 0.37 11.55
C VAL A 44 2.05 -0.59 12.56
N GLU A 45 2.36 -0.08 13.76
CA GLU A 45 2.94 -0.92 14.68
C GLU A 45 2.04 -1.24 15.68
N TYR A 46 1.71 -2.37 15.96
CA TYR A 46 0.82 -2.57 16.98
C TYR A 46 1.33 -3.41 18.03
N ALA A 47 2.34 -3.84 17.97
CA ALA A 47 2.77 -4.69 18.94
C ALA A 47 3.29 -3.91 19.98
N PRO A 48 2.65 -3.73 20.87
CA PRO A 48 3.02 -2.92 21.88
C PRO A 48 4.32 -3.16 22.35
N THR A 49 4.65 -4.19 22.19
CA THR A 49 5.72 -4.45 22.80
C THR A 49 6.74 -3.83 22.33
N ALA A 50 6.80 -3.59 21.87
CA ALA A 50 7.71 -3.21 21.53
C ALA A 50 8.53 -2.70 21.00
N ALA A 51 8.28 -2.51 20.41
CA ALA A 51 9.04 -2.07 19.66
C ALA A 51 9.79 -1.02 19.94
N PRO A 52 10.80 -0.99 19.67
CA PRO A 52 11.63 -0.03 19.95
C PRO A 52 11.23 1.07 19.19
N SER A 53 10.79 1.92 19.79
CA SER A 53 10.35 2.99 19.16
C SER A 53 11.25 3.63 18.24
N GLY A 54 12.41 3.56 18.42
CA GLY A 54 13.22 4.20 17.55
C GLY A 54 13.07 3.81 16.17
N GLN A 55 12.82 2.61 15.97
CA GLN A 55 12.65 2.19 14.70
C GLN A 55 11.44 2.65 14.14
N GLN A 56 10.43 2.66 14.82
CA GLN A 56 9.30 3.12 14.30
C GLN A 56 9.42 4.50 13.97
N ALA A 57 9.95 5.25 14.71
CA ALA A 57 10.02 6.59 14.48
C ALA A 57 10.70 6.80 13.18
N ARG A 58 11.64 6.06 12.90
CA ARG A 58 12.27 6.25 11.74
C ARG A 58 11.44 5.93 10.63
N GLY A 59 10.70 5.04 10.72
CA GLY A 59 9.90 4.64 9.67
C GLY A 59 9.00 5.69 9.30
N VAL A 60 8.57 6.45 10.17
CA VAL A 60 7.66 7.38 9.84
C VAL A 60 8.16 8.67 9.50
N ARG A 61 9.28 8.95 9.61
CA ARG A 61 9.69 10.16 9.49
C ARG A 61 9.66 10.67 8.25
N ALA A 62 9.88 11.39 7.87
CA ALA A 62 10.00 11.91 6.69
C ALA A 62 8.94 12.10 5.81
N GLU A 63 7.89 11.60 6.08
CA GLU A 63 6.92 11.75 5.23
C GLU A 63 6.62 13.10 4.96
N GLY A 64 6.58 13.90 5.71
CA GLY A 64 6.17 15.15 5.42
C GLY A 64 7.11 15.87 4.55
N GLU A 65 8.24 15.37 4.41
CA GLU A 65 9.13 16.03 3.66
C GLU A 65 9.25 15.63 2.28
N ARG A 66 8.62 14.67 1.82
CA ARG A 66 8.73 14.30 0.52
C ARG A 66 7.48 14.32 -0.16
N GLU A 67 7.44 14.36 -1.43
CA GLU A 67 6.23 14.32 -2.14
C GLU A 67 5.65 13.01 -2.05
N ARG A 68 4.39 12.88 -1.94
CA ARG A 68 3.74 11.61 -1.90
C ARG A 68 3.68 11.03 -3.29
N PRO A 69 3.83 9.75 -3.44
CA PRO A 69 3.78 9.15 -4.77
C PRO A 69 2.37 9.22 -5.33
N LYS A 70 2.28 9.21 -6.63
CA LYS A 70 0.99 9.16 -7.28
C LYS A 70 0.63 7.72 -7.49
N TYR A 71 -0.64 7.42 -7.53
CA TYR A 71 -1.06 6.06 -7.76
C TYR A 71 -2.01 6.00 -8.92
N ALA A 72 -2.15 4.82 -9.49
CA ALA A 72 -3.14 4.57 -10.51
C ALA A 72 -4.00 3.44 -10.01
N ALA A 73 -5.25 3.43 -10.34
CA ALA A 73 -6.15 2.38 -9.92
C ALA A 73 -7.17 2.10 -11.01
N TYR A 74 -7.38 0.82 -11.30
CA TYR A 74 -8.36 0.44 -12.30
C TYR A 74 -9.27 -0.62 -11.73
N ASP A 75 -10.53 -0.56 -12.07
CA ASP A 75 -11.45 -1.61 -11.68
C ASP A 75 -11.20 -2.77 -12.63
N VAL A 76 -10.84 -3.90 -12.11
CA VAL A 76 -10.65 -5.08 -12.92
C VAL A 76 -11.99 -5.78 -13.06
N SER A 77 -12.77 -5.79 -12.02
CA SER A 77 -14.09 -6.38 -12.04
C SER A 77 -14.91 -5.69 -10.99
N GLU A 78 -16.10 -6.15 -10.74
CA GLU A 78 -16.91 -5.52 -9.77
C GLU A 78 -16.26 -5.50 -8.44
N ASP A 79 -15.50 -6.48 -8.06
CA ASP A 79 -14.91 -6.53 -6.74
C ASP A 79 -13.43 -6.37 -6.70
N VAL A 80 -12.74 -6.31 -7.79
CA VAL A 80 -11.29 -6.28 -7.79
C VAL A 80 -10.75 -5.00 -8.38
N VAL A 81 -9.89 -4.35 -7.63
CA VAL A 81 -9.26 -3.11 -8.05
C VAL A 81 -7.76 -3.33 -8.12
N LEU A 82 -7.14 -2.91 -9.18
CA LEU A 82 -5.70 -3.00 -9.32
C LEU A 82 -5.11 -1.64 -9.03
N VAL A 83 -4.15 -1.56 -8.14
CA VAL A 83 -3.54 -0.31 -7.73
C VAL A 83 -2.04 -0.40 -7.92
N SER A 84 -1.42 0.65 -8.37
CA SER A 84 0.04 0.64 -8.52
C SER A 84 0.60 2.00 -8.18
N TYR A 85 1.76 2.03 -7.55
CA TYR A 85 2.43 3.28 -7.30
C TYR A 85 3.94 3.03 -7.14
N LEU A 86 4.71 4.09 -7.29
CA LEU A 86 6.16 4.00 -7.19
C LEU A 86 6.53 4.36 -5.77
N ALA A 87 7.06 3.42 -5.03
CA ALA A 87 7.38 3.67 -3.64
C ALA A 87 8.71 4.36 -3.49
N ASP A 88 8.91 4.99 -2.36
CA ASP A 88 10.13 5.65 -2.08
C ASP A 88 11.31 4.74 -2.11
N SER A 89 11.12 3.49 -1.87
CA SER A 89 12.21 2.56 -1.85
C SER A 89 12.77 2.28 -3.22
N GLY A 90 12.12 2.75 -4.24
CA GLY A 90 12.58 2.44 -5.57
C GLY A 90 11.85 1.28 -6.19
N PHE A 91 10.97 0.66 -5.46
CA PHE A 91 10.18 -0.41 -6.00
C PHE A 91 8.85 0.10 -6.49
N THR A 92 8.29 -0.54 -7.47
CA THR A 92 6.93 -0.27 -7.91
C THR A 92 6.07 -1.30 -7.22
N LEU A 93 5.05 -0.84 -6.54
CA LEU A 93 4.16 -1.76 -5.88
C LEU A 93 2.91 -1.87 -6.72
N THR A 94 2.50 -3.07 -7.04
CA THR A 94 1.28 -3.31 -7.79
C THR A 94 0.47 -4.31 -7.00
N VAL A 95 -0.78 -3.98 -6.70
CA VAL A 95 -1.56 -4.84 -5.85
C VAL A 95 -2.97 -4.97 -6.37
N ALA A 96 -3.50 -6.16 -6.30
CA ALA A 96 -4.88 -6.42 -6.62
C ALA A 96 -5.63 -6.55 -5.32
N LEU A 97 -6.65 -5.72 -5.12
CA LEU A 97 -7.42 -5.71 -3.91
C LEU A 97 -8.78 -6.33 -4.24
N ASN A 98 -9.11 -7.42 -3.58
CA ASN A 98 -10.37 -8.08 -3.82
C ASN A 98 -11.32 -7.71 -2.70
N PHE A 99 -12.30 -6.87 -2.99
CA PHE A 99 -13.21 -6.37 -1.98
C PHE A 99 -14.28 -7.38 -1.60
N ALA A 100 -14.40 -8.47 -2.33
CA ALA A 100 -15.37 -9.48 -1.95
C ALA A 100 -14.89 -10.27 -0.76
N ASP A 101 -13.61 -10.58 -0.69
CA ASP A 101 -13.10 -11.36 0.42
C ASP A 101 -11.99 -10.67 1.17
N HIS A 102 -11.68 -9.43 0.81
CA HIS A 102 -10.66 -8.64 1.48
C HIS A 102 -9.28 -9.26 1.43
N GLN A 103 -8.97 -9.91 0.33
CA GLN A 103 -7.64 -10.44 0.15
C GLN A 103 -6.88 -9.63 -0.87
N LEU A 104 -5.59 -9.60 -0.76
CA LEU A 104 -4.78 -8.89 -1.72
C LEU A 104 -3.67 -9.78 -2.24
N ALA A 105 -3.22 -9.51 -3.42
CA ALA A 105 -2.06 -10.15 -3.99
C ALA A 105 -1.23 -9.02 -4.59
N SER A 106 0.05 -9.03 -4.38
CA SER A 106 0.88 -7.92 -4.81
C SER A 106 2.20 -8.36 -5.36
N ILE A 107 2.82 -7.50 -6.11
CA ILE A 107 4.18 -7.70 -6.57
C ILE A 107 4.90 -6.39 -6.40
N ALA A 108 6.02 -6.41 -5.72
CA ALA A 108 6.87 -5.26 -5.61
C ALA A 108 8.04 -5.50 -6.54
N SER A 109 8.34 -4.61 -7.44
CA SER A 109 9.38 -4.85 -8.44
C SER A 109 10.24 -3.63 -8.71
N ASN A 110 11.42 -3.86 -9.20
CA ASN A 110 12.26 -2.78 -9.66
C ASN A 110 12.99 -3.32 -10.88
N ASN A 111 14.05 -2.70 -11.33
CA ASN A 111 14.75 -3.13 -12.51
C ASN A 111 15.40 -4.49 -12.40
N GLU A 112 15.64 -4.95 -11.23
CA GLU A 112 16.37 -6.18 -11.03
C GLU A 112 15.66 -7.27 -10.33
N GLN A 113 14.64 -6.98 -9.59
CA GLN A 113 14.01 -7.99 -8.76
C GLN A 113 12.54 -7.80 -8.66
N TRP A 114 11.83 -8.83 -8.27
CA TRP A 114 10.44 -8.67 -7.94
C TRP A 114 10.13 -9.62 -6.80
N PHE A 115 9.15 -9.22 -5.96
CA PHE A 115 8.78 -10.01 -4.81
C PHE A 115 7.27 -10.14 -4.75
N PRO A 116 6.74 -11.31 -4.93
CA PRO A 116 5.29 -11.48 -4.80
C PRO A 116 4.92 -11.59 -3.33
N ALA A 117 3.75 -11.19 -2.99
CA ALA A 117 3.26 -11.26 -1.62
C ALA A 117 1.76 -11.36 -1.61
N ARG A 118 1.20 -11.87 -0.54
CA ARG A 118 -0.22 -11.93 -0.37
C ARG A 118 -0.59 -11.42 0.96
N GLY A 119 -1.81 -11.05 1.15
CA GLY A 119 -2.27 -10.55 2.43
C GLY A 119 -3.75 -10.31 2.46
N THR A 120 -4.16 -9.58 3.46
CA THR A 120 -5.55 -9.19 3.62
C THR A 120 -5.62 -7.70 3.85
N PHE A 121 -6.78 -7.12 3.72
CA PHE A 121 -6.92 -5.70 3.99
C PHE A 121 -8.27 -5.39 4.59
N ALA A 122 -8.35 -4.26 5.21
CA ALA A 122 -9.58 -3.79 5.81
C ALA A 122 -9.64 -2.28 5.69
N ALA A 123 -10.84 -1.76 5.59
CA ALA A 123 -11.01 -0.32 5.54
C ALA A 123 -10.94 0.19 6.95
N THR A 124 -10.46 1.39 7.13
CA THR A 124 -10.40 1.93 8.49
C THR A 124 -11.25 3.16 8.63
#